data_3e873d60159d34492ba6bc331176fd6a
#
_entry.id   3e873d60159d34492ba6bc331176fd6a
#
_cell.length_a   1.000
_cell.length_b   1.000
_cell.length_c   1.000
_cell.angle_alpha   90.00
_cell.angle_beta   90.00
_cell.angle_gamma   90.00
#
_symmetry.space_group_name_H-M   'P 1'
#
loop_
_entity.id
_entity.type
_entity.pdbx_description
1 polymer ?
#
loop_
_entity_poly.entity_id
_entity_poly.type
_entity_poly.pdbx_seq_one_letter_code
_entity_poly.pdbx_strand_id
1 'polypeptide(L)'
;MILLTLISLFFFPLTKSGAAFLMGCPACASLCIIPFNPACDACILALCVIGPITTACFSPDTIISKIEDGQIKEVSIYELKENDLVLANNENKITKVVRNVKGEGIFNYTQIILESGKELTITNEHAVIVLDVESNKRVIKANNLKKGQKLITLEGPELIKNINNVKIKDKYILETLDGTVIANNIYVSTICDDMIDENINSDDLLKQWKDKHENIYNKIIKN
;
A
#
# COMPACT_ATOMS: atom_id res chain seq x y z
N MET A 1 -1.40 -55.68 -42.36
CA MET A 1 -2.49 -54.67 -42.29
C MET A 1 -2.32 -53.95 -40.98
N ILE A 2 -1.58 -52.83 -41.01
CA ILE A 2 -1.19 -52.06 -39.80
C ILE A 2 -2.05 -50.81 -39.79
N LEU A 3 -2.88 -50.67 -38.74
CA LEU A 3 -3.78 -49.54 -38.52
C LEU A 3 -3.01 -48.42 -37.83
N LEU A 4 -2.70 -47.35 -38.55
CA LEU A 4 -2.13 -46.12 -38.04
C LEU A 4 -3.26 -45.25 -37.46
N THR A 5 -3.32 -45.11 -36.16
CA THR A 5 -4.15 -44.12 -35.45
C THR A 5 -3.43 -42.77 -35.43
N LEU A 6 -3.98 -41.81 -36.15
CA LEU A 6 -3.59 -40.40 -36.12
C LEU A 6 -4.02 -39.77 -34.81
N ILE A 7 -3.05 -39.42 -33.94
CA ILE A 7 -3.27 -38.58 -32.79
C ILE A 7 -3.22 -37.13 -33.29
N SER A 8 -4.38 -36.51 -33.34
CA SER A 8 -4.54 -35.08 -33.60
C SER A 8 -4.07 -34.27 -32.40
N LEU A 9 -2.87 -33.70 -32.44
CA LEU A 9 -2.37 -32.74 -31.50
C LEU A 9 -3.09 -31.40 -31.74
N PHE A 10 -4.04 -31.08 -30.88
CA PHE A 10 -4.60 -29.74 -30.79
C PHE A 10 -3.54 -28.81 -30.19
N PHE A 11 -2.86 -28.05 -31.04
CA PHE A 11 -2.11 -26.89 -30.65
C PHE A 11 -3.06 -25.79 -30.21
N PHE A 12 -3.26 -25.59 -28.91
CA PHE A 12 -3.79 -24.35 -28.38
C PHE A 12 -2.69 -23.30 -28.48
N PRO A 13 -2.93 -22.11 -29.06
CA PRO A 13 -1.97 -21.03 -29.00
C PRO A 13 -1.91 -20.53 -27.53
N LEU A 14 -0.77 -20.76 -26.87
CA LEU A 14 -0.43 -20.10 -25.61
C LEU A 14 -0.38 -18.59 -25.88
N THR A 15 -1.40 -17.88 -25.45
CA THR A 15 -1.37 -16.43 -25.46
C THR A 15 -0.27 -15.96 -24.49
N LYS A 16 0.57 -15.03 -24.96
CA LYS A 16 1.72 -14.47 -24.21
C LYS A 16 1.37 -13.88 -22.84
N SER A 17 0.10 -13.64 -22.55
CA SER A 17 -0.39 -13.11 -21.26
C SER A 17 -0.41 -14.14 -20.12
N GLY A 18 -0.54 -15.44 -20.43
CA GLY A 18 -0.58 -16.49 -19.39
C GLY A 18 0.78 -16.77 -18.74
N ALA A 19 1.88 -16.64 -19.50
CA ALA A 19 3.22 -16.93 -18.99
C ALA A 19 3.78 -15.82 -18.06
N ALA A 20 3.39 -14.57 -18.30
CA ALA A 20 3.82 -13.45 -17.45
C ALA A 20 3.17 -13.47 -16.05
N PHE A 21 1.95 -14.01 -15.96
CA PHE A 21 1.21 -14.08 -14.70
C PHE A 21 1.79 -15.11 -13.71
N LEU A 22 2.39 -16.19 -14.23
CA LEU A 22 2.98 -17.26 -13.40
C LEU A 22 4.36 -16.88 -12.82
N MET A 23 5.07 -15.93 -13.42
CA MET A 23 6.38 -15.51 -12.92
C MET A 23 6.33 -14.61 -11.67
N GLY A 24 5.17 -13.99 -11.37
CA GLY A 24 5.03 -13.06 -10.24
C GLY A 24 4.79 -13.72 -8.88
N CYS A 25 4.39 -15.00 -8.81
CA CYS A 25 4.02 -15.67 -7.57
C CYS A 25 4.65 -17.07 -7.44
N PRO A 26 5.96 -17.19 -7.25
CA PRO A 26 6.62 -18.49 -7.11
C PRO A 26 6.10 -19.31 -5.92
N ALA A 27 5.60 -18.66 -4.87
CA ALA A 27 5.05 -19.34 -3.69
C ALA A 27 3.75 -20.11 -3.97
N CYS A 28 2.98 -19.74 -5.00
CA CYS A 28 1.74 -20.42 -5.38
C CYS A 28 1.93 -21.43 -6.51
N ALA A 29 3.07 -21.43 -7.19
CA ALA A 29 3.31 -22.28 -8.36
C ALA A 29 3.17 -23.78 -8.04
N SER A 30 3.57 -24.20 -6.85
CA SER A 30 3.45 -25.60 -6.41
C SER A 30 2.00 -26.07 -6.13
N LEU A 31 1.09 -25.13 -5.85
CA LEU A 31 -0.32 -25.42 -5.56
C LEU A 31 -1.19 -25.40 -6.83
N CYS A 32 -0.71 -24.78 -7.89
CA CYS A 32 -1.43 -24.59 -9.15
C CYS A 32 -1.14 -25.67 -10.22
N ILE A 33 -0.49 -26.77 -9.86
CA ILE A 33 -0.18 -27.89 -10.77
C ILE A 33 -1.44 -28.70 -11.13
N ILE A 34 -2.46 -28.67 -10.27
CA ILE A 34 -3.71 -29.40 -10.46
C ILE A 34 -4.80 -28.39 -10.89
N PRO A 35 -5.38 -28.51 -12.09
CA PRO A 35 -6.47 -27.63 -12.51
C PRO A 35 -7.69 -27.82 -11.59
N PHE A 36 -8.36 -26.70 -11.24
CA PHE A 36 -9.50 -26.66 -10.32
C PHE A 36 -9.20 -26.93 -8.83
N ASN A 37 -8.00 -26.61 -8.37
CA ASN A 37 -7.70 -26.69 -6.93
C ASN A 37 -8.16 -25.38 -6.24
N PRO A 38 -9.16 -25.44 -5.33
CA PRO A 38 -9.65 -24.24 -4.62
C PRO A 38 -8.56 -23.57 -3.74
N ALA A 39 -7.55 -24.32 -3.32
CA ALA A 39 -6.40 -23.76 -2.61
C ALA A 39 -5.49 -22.93 -3.55
N CYS A 40 -5.45 -23.24 -4.85
CA CYS A 40 -4.78 -22.42 -5.86
C CYS A 40 -5.50 -21.08 -6.04
N ASP A 41 -6.83 -21.09 -6.18
CA ASP A 41 -7.62 -19.89 -6.32
C ASP A 41 -7.53 -19.00 -5.08
N ALA A 42 -7.54 -19.57 -3.88
CA ALA A 42 -7.35 -18.85 -2.63
C ALA A 42 -5.93 -18.29 -2.50
N CYS A 43 -4.90 -19.03 -2.90
CA CYS A 43 -3.51 -18.56 -2.90
C CYS A 43 -3.29 -17.46 -3.95
N ILE A 44 -3.85 -17.59 -5.14
CA ILE A 44 -3.81 -16.55 -6.18
C ILE A 44 -4.54 -15.30 -5.69
N LEU A 45 -5.73 -15.42 -5.09
CA LEU A 45 -6.43 -14.28 -4.51
C LEU A 45 -5.66 -13.62 -3.36
N ALA A 46 -5.09 -14.42 -2.48
CA ALA A 46 -4.43 -13.90 -1.29
C ALA A 46 -3.03 -13.34 -1.55
N LEU A 47 -2.30 -13.85 -2.55
CA LEU A 47 -0.89 -13.50 -2.76
C LEU A 47 -0.60 -12.87 -4.13
N CYS A 48 -1.40 -13.19 -5.18
CA CYS A 48 -1.10 -12.75 -6.54
C CYS A 48 -2.02 -11.64 -7.05
N VAL A 49 -3.24 -11.50 -6.51
CA VAL A 49 -4.09 -10.33 -6.80
C VAL A 49 -3.55 -9.06 -6.15
N ILE A 50 -2.64 -9.23 -5.17
CA ILE A 50 -1.95 -8.11 -4.52
C ILE A 50 -0.69 -7.68 -5.29
N GLY A 51 -0.44 -8.16 -6.50
CA GLY A 51 0.71 -7.79 -7.35
C GLY A 51 2.09 -8.01 -6.70
N PRO A 52 3.21 -7.81 -7.40
CA PRO A 52 4.51 -7.71 -6.77
C PRO A 52 4.43 -6.58 -5.74
N ILE A 53 4.74 -6.91 -4.47
CA ILE A 53 4.65 -6.02 -3.32
C ILE A 53 5.73 -4.92 -3.44
N THR A 54 5.60 -4.05 -4.43
CA THR A 54 6.29 -2.76 -4.52
C THR A 54 5.45 -1.80 -3.69
N THR A 55 5.70 -1.75 -2.41
CA THR A 55 4.69 -1.28 -1.48
C THR A 55 5.15 0.01 -0.84
N ALA A 56 4.24 0.96 -0.83
CA ALA A 56 4.28 2.06 0.12
C ALA A 56 4.38 1.47 1.53
N CYS A 57 5.49 1.73 2.20
CA CYS A 57 5.78 1.14 3.49
C CYS A 57 6.32 2.19 4.43
N PHE A 58 6.02 1.98 5.69
CA PHE A 58 6.50 2.76 6.80
C PHE A 58 7.74 2.11 7.42
N SER A 59 8.60 2.93 8.02
CA SER A 59 9.69 2.44 8.86
C SER A 59 9.16 1.80 10.15
N PRO A 60 9.91 0.88 10.77
CA PRO A 60 9.48 0.20 12.00
C PRO A 60 9.25 1.12 13.20
N ASP A 61 9.83 2.30 13.22
CA ASP A 61 9.73 3.31 14.28
C ASP A 61 8.55 4.29 14.08
N THR A 62 7.71 4.05 13.07
CA THR A 62 6.54 4.89 12.82
C THR A 62 5.50 4.75 13.93
N ILE A 63 5.01 5.88 14.40
CA ILE A 63 3.94 5.98 15.41
C ILE A 63 2.62 6.31 14.73
N ILE A 64 1.58 5.58 15.07
CA ILE A 64 0.23 5.73 14.48
C ILE A 64 -0.75 6.19 15.56
N SER A 65 -1.61 7.15 15.21
CA SER A 65 -2.69 7.61 16.08
C SER A 65 -3.86 6.60 16.04
N LYS A 66 -3.87 5.69 17.01
CA LYS A 66 -4.91 4.66 17.20
C LYS A 66 -6.05 5.20 18.06
N ILE A 67 -7.28 4.75 17.80
CA ILE A 67 -8.44 5.01 18.64
C ILE A 67 -8.68 3.81 19.53
N GLU A 68 -8.61 4.01 20.84
CA GLU A 68 -8.87 2.98 21.85
C GLU A 68 -9.70 3.59 22.98
N ASP A 69 -10.82 2.95 23.32
CA ASP A 69 -11.78 3.44 24.33
C ASP A 69 -12.26 4.88 24.08
N GLY A 70 -12.41 5.27 22.79
CA GLY A 70 -12.81 6.61 22.37
C GLY A 70 -11.74 7.69 22.52
N GLN A 71 -10.51 7.31 22.86
CA GLN A 71 -9.36 8.22 23.00
C GLN A 71 -8.32 7.95 21.92
N ILE A 72 -7.59 9.00 21.54
CA ILE A 72 -6.45 8.87 20.66
C ILE A 72 -5.25 8.42 21.49
N LYS A 73 -4.63 7.32 21.08
CA LYS A 73 -3.37 6.82 21.64
C LYS A 73 -2.32 6.72 20.54
N GLU A 74 -1.11 7.12 20.85
CA GLU A 74 0.04 6.88 20.00
C GLU A 74 0.57 5.46 20.23
N VAL A 75 0.60 4.65 19.18
CA VAL A 75 1.08 3.27 19.19
C VAL A 75 2.12 3.05 18.12
N SER A 76 3.06 2.18 18.35
CA SER A 76 4.00 1.76 17.32
C SER A 76 3.29 0.98 16.20
N ILE A 77 3.70 1.20 14.95
CA ILE A 77 3.07 0.54 13.80
C ILE A 77 3.06 -0.99 13.93
N TYR A 78 4.06 -1.60 14.56
CA TYR A 78 4.13 -3.04 14.75
C TYR A 78 3.09 -3.60 15.75
N GLU A 79 2.46 -2.74 16.56
CA GLU A 79 1.41 -3.13 17.50
C GLU A 79 0.03 -3.17 16.88
N LEU A 80 -0.15 -2.52 15.71
CA LEU A 80 -1.42 -2.47 15.01
C LEU A 80 -1.84 -3.83 14.48
N LYS A 81 -3.12 -4.10 14.60
CA LYS A 81 -3.79 -5.31 14.12
C LYS A 81 -4.89 -4.96 13.12
N GLU A 82 -5.26 -5.95 12.30
CA GLU A 82 -6.46 -5.84 11.48
C GLU A 82 -7.69 -5.51 12.33
N ASN A 83 -8.53 -4.64 11.83
CA ASN A 83 -9.71 -4.08 12.48
C ASN A 83 -9.45 -3.03 13.57
N ASP A 84 -8.21 -2.71 13.92
CA ASP A 84 -7.93 -1.54 14.75
C ASP A 84 -8.47 -0.27 14.10
N LEU A 85 -8.94 0.66 14.93
CA LEU A 85 -9.39 1.98 14.48
C LEU A 85 -8.24 2.98 14.62
N VAL A 86 -8.00 3.76 13.57
CA VAL A 86 -6.94 4.77 13.53
C VAL A 86 -7.47 6.09 12.96
N LEU A 87 -6.78 7.19 13.23
CA LEU A 87 -7.11 8.47 12.58
C LEU A 87 -6.72 8.41 11.10
N ALA A 88 -7.70 8.73 10.24
CA ALA A 88 -7.52 8.79 8.79
C ALA A 88 -6.99 10.15 8.32
N ASN A 89 -7.32 11.23 9.02
CA ASN A 89 -6.96 12.60 8.65
C ASN A 89 -6.90 13.55 9.87
N ASN A 90 -6.55 14.80 9.61
CA ASN A 90 -6.48 15.87 10.62
C ASN A 90 -7.85 16.45 11.05
N GLU A 91 -8.95 15.96 10.47
CA GLU A 91 -10.33 16.36 10.81
C GLU A 91 -11.00 15.34 11.74
N ASN A 92 -10.22 14.53 12.44
CA ASN A 92 -10.66 13.45 13.34
C ASN A 92 -11.49 12.35 12.65
N LYS A 93 -11.35 12.19 11.33
CA LYS A 93 -11.94 11.05 10.64
C LYS A 93 -11.28 9.76 11.08
N ILE A 94 -12.08 8.76 11.42
CA ILE A 94 -11.62 7.45 11.85
C ILE A 94 -11.74 6.48 10.68
N THR A 95 -10.74 5.63 10.50
CA THR A 95 -10.71 4.54 9.54
C THR A 95 -10.30 3.23 10.21
N LYS A 96 -10.48 2.12 9.50
CA LYS A 96 -10.13 0.79 9.99
C LYS A 96 -8.85 0.29 9.31
N VAL A 97 -7.98 -0.34 10.07
CA VAL A 97 -6.84 -1.09 9.55
C VAL A 97 -7.35 -2.35 8.85
N VAL A 98 -7.05 -2.48 7.57
CA VAL A 98 -7.36 -3.65 6.73
C VAL A 98 -6.23 -4.67 6.79
N ARG A 99 -4.99 -4.16 6.83
CA ARG A 99 -3.79 -4.98 6.80
C ARG A 99 -2.64 -4.26 7.47
N ASN A 100 -1.83 -5.01 8.23
CA ASN A 100 -0.54 -4.55 8.72
C ASN A 100 0.45 -5.72 8.69
N VAL A 101 1.40 -5.69 7.77
CA VAL A 101 2.34 -6.80 7.54
C VAL A 101 3.77 -6.32 7.57
N LYS A 102 4.61 -7.04 8.32
CA LYS A 102 6.05 -6.82 8.33
C LYS A 102 6.70 -7.43 7.08
N GLY A 103 7.51 -6.64 6.39
CA GLY A 103 8.43 -7.09 5.35
C GLY A 103 9.87 -7.07 5.86
N GLU A 104 10.58 -8.17 5.70
CA GLU A 104 11.96 -8.30 6.15
C GLU A 104 12.95 -7.96 5.05
N GLY A 105 14.06 -7.31 5.41
CA GLY A 105 15.12 -6.92 4.48
C GLY A 105 15.71 -5.56 4.78
N ILE A 106 16.54 -5.06 3.85
CA ILE A 106 17.09 -3.70 3.89
C ILE A 106 16.43 -2.92 2.75
N PHE A 107 15.78 -1.82 3.08
CA PHE A 107 15.00 -1.01 2.15
C PHE A 107 15.52 0.42 2.10
N ASN A 108 15.33 1.07 0.94
CA ASN A 108 15.61 2.50 0.76
C ASN A 108 14.41 3.31 1.21
N TYR A 109 14.65 4.32 2.02
CA TYR A 109 13.64 5.20 2.59
C TYR A 109 13.96 6.66 2.30
N THR A 110 12.90 7.45 2.23
CA THR A 110 12.92 8.90 2.30
C THR A 110 12.54 9.32 3.71
N GLN A 111 13.46 9.93 4.43
CA GLN A 111 13.23 10.58 5.73
C GLN A 111 12.87 12.02 5.47
N ILE A 112 11.70 12.43 5.92
CA ILE A 112 11.13 13.76 5.77
C ILE A 112 11.20 14.43 7.14
N ILE A 113 11.80 15.61 7.22
CA ILE A 113 11.91 16.41 8.45
C ILE A 113 11.16 17.72 8.22
N LEU A 114 10.18 18.03 9.07
CA LEU A 114 9.41 19.26 9.04
C LEU A 114 10.08 20.39 9.84
N GLU A 115 9.62 21.61 9.68
CA GLU A 115 10.16 22.77 10.40
C GLU A 115 9.99 22.66 11.93
N SER A 116 8.90 22.04 12.39
CA SER A 116 8.66 21.74 13.81
C SER A 116 9.62 20.70 14.40
N GLY A 117 10.35 19.97 13.54
CA GLY A 117 11.18 18.83 13.95
C GLY A 117 10.44 17.48 13.90
N LYS A 118 9.16 17.44 13.51
CA LYS A 118 8.47 16.17 13.24
C LYS A 118 9.16 15.44 12.10
N GLU A 119 9.26 14.12 12.21
CA GLU A 119 9.91 13.28 11.19
C GLU A 119 8.98 12.16 10.74
N LEU A 120 9.02 11.85 9.45
CA LEU A 120 8.35 10.70 8.87
C LEU A 120 9.32 9.96 7.94
N THR A 121 9.47 8.66 8.12
CA THR A 121 10.35 7.82 7.30
C THR A 121 9.53 6.76 6.59
N ILE A 122 9.50 6.85 5.27
CA ILE A 122 8.68 6.01 4.38
C ILE A 122 9.49 5.55 3.18
N THR A 123 9.09 4.45 2.54
CA THR A 123 9.79 3.98 1.34
C THR A 123 9.75 4.99 0.21
N ASN A 124 10.74 4.98 -0.67
CA ASN A 124 10.90 5.96 -1.75
C ASN A 124 9.67 6.08 -2.67
N GLU A 125 8.96 5.00 -2.88
CA GLU A 125 7.79 4.92 -3.77
C GLU A 125 6.46 5.21 -3.05
N HIS A 126 6.51 5.60 -1.77
CA HIS A 126 5.32 5.90 -1.00
C HIS A 126 4.61 7.15 -1.53
N ALA A 127 3.29 7.08 -1.66
CA ALA A 127 2.44 8.21 -2.04
C ALA A 127 2.32 9.20 -0.87
N VAL A 128 2.77 10.42 -1.06
CA VAL A 128 2.69 11.49 -0.05
C VAL A 128 1.71 12.56 -0.51
N ILE A 129 0.82 12.96 0.39
CA ILE A 129 -0.14 14.03 0.14
C ILE A 129 0.51 15.37 0.50
N VAL A 130 0.70 16.22 -0.48
CA VAL A 130 1.27 17.58 -0.33
C VAL A 130 0.22 18.63 -0.67
N LEU A 131 0.38 19.82 -0.13
CA LEU A 131 -0.39 21.00 -0.56
C LEU A 131 0.39 21.77 -1.62
N ASP A 132 -0.27 22.07 -2.73
CA ASP A 132 0.24 22.99 -3.74
C ASP A 132 0.11 24.47 -3.30
N VAL A 133 0.53 25.39 -4.15
CA VAL A 133 0.48 26.83 -3.87
C VAL A 133 -0.94 27.38 -3.69
N GLU A 134 -1.93 26.69 -4.25
CA GLU A 134 -3.35 27.03 -4.15
C GLU A 134 -4.02 26.29 -2.98
N SER A 135 -3.25 25.55 -2.18
CA SER A 135 -3.70 24.68 -1.08
C SER A 135 -4.54 23.47 -1.53
N ASN A 136 -4.44 23.08 -2.80
CA ASN A 136 -5.03 21.82 -3.26
C ASN A 136 -4.14 20.66 -2.84
N LYS A 137 -4.78 19.54 -2.51
CA LYS A 137 -4.08 18.30 -2.17
C LYS A 137 -3.60 17.61 -3.45
N ARG A 138 -2.31 17.37 -3.55
CA ARG A 138 -1.65 16.62 -4.64
C ARG A 138 -0.92 15.41 -4.08
N VAL A 139 -0.77 14.39 -4.89
CA VAL A 139 -0.02 13.19 -4.53
C VAL A 139 1.31 13.20 -5.25
N ILE A 140 2.39 12.99 -4.49
CA ILE A 140 3.77 12.93 -5.00
C ILE A 140 4.44 11.70 -4.37
N LYS A 141 5.30 11.01 -5.13
CA LYS A 141 6.16 9.95 -4.56
C LYS A 141 7.16 10.54 -3.58
N ALA A 142 7.45 9.82 -2.51
CA ALA A 142 8.34 10.30 -1.45
C ALA A 142 9.73 10.71 -1.97
N ASN A 143 10.29 9.96 -2.93
CA ASN A 143 11.58 10.28 -3.55
C ASN A 143 11.55 11.54 -4.45
N ASN A 144 10.37 12.03 -4.83
CA ASN A 144 10.19 13.23 -5.65
C ASN A 144 9.86 14.49 -4.81
N LEU A 145 9.75 14.33 -3.48
CA LEU A 145 9.51 15.46 -2.57
C LEU A 145 10.66 16.48 -2.61
N LYS A 146 10.32 17.72 -2.33
CA LYS A 146 11.28 18.85 -2.30
C LYS A 146 11.12 19.67 -1.03
N LYS A 147 12.24 20.23 -0.56
CA LYS A 147 12.22 21.21 0.53
C LYS A 147 11.27 22.36 0.20
N GLY A 148 10.58 22.87 1.19
CA GLY A 148 9.61 23.94 1.04
C GLY A 148 8.23 23.52 0.57
N GLN A 149 8.01 22.26 0.20
CA GLN A 149 6.65 21.73 0.03
C GLN A 149 5.96 21.60 1.39
N LYS A 150 4.63 21.69 1.39
CA LYS A 150 3.83 21.63 2.61
C LYS A 150 3.20 20.24 2.77
N LEU A 151 3.38 19.62 3.93
CA LEU A 151 2.61 18.48 4.38
C LEU A 151 1.51 18.90 5.35
N ILE A 152 0.48 18.11 5.46
CA ILE A 152 -0.62 18.33 6.42
C ILE A 152 -0.26 17.59 7.69
N THR A 153 -0.28 18.27 8.83
CA THR A 153 -0.14 17.67 10.16
C THR A 153 -1.42 17.81 10.97
N LEU A 154 -1.48 17.21 12.16
CA LEU A 154 -2.62 17.39 13.07
C LEU A 154 -2.80 18.86 13.49
N GLU A 155 -1.72 19.63 13.56
CA GLU A 155 -1.74 21.04 13.96
C GLU A 155 -1.91 22.00 12.77
N GLY A 156 -1.91 21.47 11.54
CA GLY A 156 -2.03 22.25 10.30
C GLY A 156 -0.90 22.01 9.31
N PRO A 157 -0.87 22.75 8.20
CA PRO A 157 0.17 22.60 7.19
C PRO A 157 1.56 23.04 7.67
N GLU A 158 2.58 22.21 7.46
CA GLU A 158 3.98 22.50 7.77
C GLU A 158 4.90 22.32 6.57
N LEU A 159 5.96 23.12 6.49
CA LEU A 159 6.97 23.05 5.44
C LEU A 159 7.96 21.90 5.68
N ILE A 160 8.34 21.24 4.61
CA ILE A 160 9.47 20.30 4.62
C ILE A 160 10.78 21.10 4.75
N LYS A 161 11.47 20.91 5.87
CA LYS A 161 12.77 21.50 6.17
C LYS A 161 13.92 20.76 5.52
N ASN A 162 13.88 19.42 5.59
CA ASN A 162 14.93 18.57 5.04
C ASN A 162 14.38 17.23 4.54
N ILE A 163 15.12 16.62 3.62
CA ILE A 163 14.84 15.29 3.07
C ILE A 163 16.16 14.54 2.98
N ASN A 164 16.19 13.34 3.56
CA ASN A 164 17.35 12.47 3.56
C ASN A 164 16.99 11.12 2.94
N ASN A 165 17.93 10.51 2.23
CA ASN A 165 17.81 9.11 1.80
C ASN A 165 18.53 8.22 2.80
N VAL A 166 17.82 7.26 3.38
CA VAL A 166 18.35 6.36 4.40
C VAL A 166 18.05 4.90 4.06
N LYS A 167 18.85 3.98 4.61
CA LYS A 167 18.59 2.55 4.52
C LYS A 167 18.22 2.02 5.89
N ILE A 168 17.06 1.37 5.99
CA ILE A 168 16.56 0.83 7.25
C ILE A 168 16.23 -0.65 7.05
N LYS A 169 16.47 -1.43 8.10
CA LYS A 169 16.09 -2.83 8.16
C LYS A 169 14.60 -2.94 8.44
N ASP A 170 13.96 -3.85 7.71
CA ASP A 170 12.54 -4.15 7.79
C ASP A 170 11.62 -2.98 7.39
N LYS A 171 10.37 -3.28 7.12
CA LYS A 171 9.33 -2.33 6.75
C LYS A 171 7.96 -2.82 7.21
N TYR A 172 6.99 -1.92 7.31
CA TYR A 172 5.60 -2.25 7.58
C TYR A 172 4.69 -1.76 6.46
N ILE A 173 3.88 -2.69 5.96
CA ILE A 173 2.84 -2.44 4.96
C ILE A 173 1.55 -2.23 5.73
N LEU A 174 1.13 -0.99 5.87
CA LEU A 174 -0.13 -0.62 6.50
C LEU A 174 -1.14 -0.22 5.43
N GLU A 175 -2.30 -0.84 5.47
CA GLU A 175 -3.44 -0.51 4.61
C GLU A 175 -4.65 -0.18 5.46
N THR A 176 -5.35 0.91 5.11
CA THR A 176 -6.60 1.33 5.76
C THR A 176 -7.73 1.42 4.75
N LEU A 177 -8.99 1.33 5.22
CA LEU A 177 -10.16 1.42 4.33
C LEU A 177 -10.24 2.73 3.55
N ASP A 178 -9.84 3.84 4.17
CA ASP A 178 -9.85 5.15 3.51
C ASP A 178 -8.57 5.45 2.74
N GLY A 179 -7.56 4.57 2.77
CA GLY A 179 -6.30 4.76 2.07
C GLY A 179 -5.39 5.82 2.70
N THR A 180 -5.66 6.25 3.93
CA THR A 180 -4.92 7.30 4.63
C THR A 180 -4.80 7.03 6.12
N VAL A 181 -3.81 7.63 6.77
CA VAL A 181 -3.56 7.51 8.21
C VAL A 181 -2.80 8.75 8.74
N ILE A 182 -2.90 9.00 10.03
CA ILE A 182 -1.99 9.91 10.75
C ILE A 182 -0.81 9.09 11.29
N ALA A 183 0.36 9.35 10.72
CA ALA A 183 1.63 8.72 11.08
C ALA A 183 2.62 9.79 11.55
N ASN A 184 3.21 9.67 12.74
CA ASN A 184 4.08 10.67 13.37
C ASN A 184 3.47 12.08 13.34
N ASN A 185 2.15 12.18 13.58
CA ASN A 185 1.35 13.41 13.49
C ASN A 185 1.24 14.02 12.07
N ILE A 186 1.62 13.30 11.04
CA ILE A 186 1.55 13.73 9.63
C ILE A 186 0.47 12.93 8.92
N TYR A 187 -0.37 13.62 8.14
CA TYR A 187 -1.37 13.02 7.25
C TYR A 187 -0.70 12.42 6.03
N VAL A 188 -0.83 11.12 5.84
CA VAL A 188 -0.16 10.40 4.78
C VAL A 188 -1.07 9.31 4.19
N SER A 189 -0.86 8.95 2.93
CA SER A 189 -1.59 7.85 2.33
C SER A 189 -1.08 6.48 2.85
N THR A 190 -1.89 5.45 2.70
CA THR A 190 -1.48 4.05 2.85
C THR A 190 -1.53 3.33 1.51
N ILE A 191 -1.53 4.09 0.41
CA ILE A 191 -1.67 3.61 -0.97
C ILE A 191 -0.31 3.33 -1.58
N CYS A 192 -0.21 2.21 -2.28
CA CYS A 192 0.99 1.79 -3.00
C CYS A 192 1.00 2.29 -4.44
N ASP A 193 2.18 2.34 -4.99
CA ASP A 193 2.67 3.07 -6.14
C ASP A 193 2.04 2.81 -7.52
N ASP A 194 1.61 1.59 -7.81
CA ASP A 194 1.18 1.22 -9.19
C ASP A 194 -0.02 2.03 -9.71
N MET A 195 -0.63 2.85 -8.85
CA MET A 195 -1.79 3.68 -9.17
C MET A 195 -1.49 5.18 -9.19
N ILE A 196 -0.22 5.58 -8.96
CA ILE A 196 0.12 6.99 -8.83
C ILE A 196 0.61 7.55 -10.17
N ASP A 197 -0.30 8.18 -10.91
CA ASP A 197 0.10 9.18 -11.88
C ASP A 197 0.58 10.43 -11.13
N GLU A 198 1.79 10.89 -11.42
CA GLU A 198 2.34 12.12 -10.81
C GLU A 198 1.38 13.29 -11.06
N ASN A 199 1.04 13.99 -9.98
CA ASN A 199 0.11 15.12 -9.93
C ASN A 199 -1.40 14.79 -9.97
N ILE A 200 -1.80 13.55 -9.75
CA ILE A 200 -3.21 13.25 -9.54
C ILE A 200 -3.73 14.02 -8.31
N ASN A 201 -4.99 14.45 -8.37
CA ASN A 201 -5.67 14.98 -7.20
C ASN A 201 -5.81 13.85 -6.15
N SER A 202 -5.51 14.16 -4.89
CA SER A 202 -5.56 13.16 -3.83
C SER A 202 -6.94 12.54 -3.65
N ASP A 203 -8.01 13.33 -3.82
CA ASP A 203 -9.38 12.86 -3.62
C ASP A 203 -9.79 11.85 -4.71
N ASP A 204 -9.32 12.02 -5.93
CA ASP A 204 -9.53 11.06 -7.03
C ASP A 204 -8.78 9.75 -6.76
N LEU A 205 -7.53 9.82 -6.27
CA LEU A 205 -6.76 8.64 -5.90
C LEU A 205 -7.42 7.88 -4.75
N LEU A 206 -7.83 8.59 -3.70
CA LEU A 206 -8.49 8.00 -2.53
C LEU A 206 -9.84 7.37 -2.90
N LYS A 207 -10.58 7.97 -3.82
CA LYS A 207 -11.83 7.40 -4.34
C LYS A 207 -11.57 6.10 -5.09
N GLN A 208 -10.59 6.07 -6.00
CA GLN A 208 -10.22 4.85 -6.73
C GLN A 208 -9.77 3.73 -5.77
N TRP A 209 -9.02 4.09 -4.74
CA TRP A 209 -8.59 3.16 -3.69
C TRP A 209 -9.78 2.57 -2.95
N LYS A 210 -10.70 3.41 -2.51
CA LYS A 210 -11.92 2.99 -1.78
C LYS A 210 -12.77 2.07 -2.63
N ASP A 211 -13.04 2.43 -3.87
CA ASP A 211 -13.82 1.63 -4.82
C ASP A 211 -13.20 0.24 -5.04
N LYS A 212 -11.86 0.17 -5.11
CA LYS A 212 -11.11 -1.09 -5.23
C LYS A 212 -11.24 -1.95 -3.97
N HIS A 213 -11.10 -1.33 -2.79
CA HIS A 213 -11.21 -2.05 -1.51
C HIS A 213 -12.64 -2.52 -1.20
N GLU A 214 -13.65 -1.71 -1.47
CA GLU A 214 -15.05 -2.13 -1.32
C GLU A 214 -15.38 -3.33 -2.21
N ASN A 215 -14.86 -3.37 -3.43
CA ASN A 215 -15.03 -4.52 -4.33
C ASN A 215 -14.34 -5.79 -3.79
N ILE A 216 -13.14 -5.67 -3.22
CA ILE A 216 -12.41 -6.78 -2.62
C ILE A 216 -13.14 -7.25 -1.35
N TYR A 217 -13.52 -6.34 -0.48
CA TYR A 217 -14.22 -6.61 0.77
C TYR A 217 -15.57 -7.29 0.53
N ASN A 218 -16.35 -6.78 -0.42
CA ASN A 218 -17.64 -7.38 -0.79
C ASN A 218 -17.51 -8.79 -1.41
N LYS A 219 -16.39 -9.11 -2.05
CA LYS A 219 -16.11 -10.48 -2.52
C LYS A 219 -15.76 -11.44 -1.40
N ILE A 220 -15.06 -10.97 -0.36
CA ILE A 220 -14.63 -11.78 0.78
C ILE A 220 -15.81 -12.07 1.73
N ILE A 221 -16.72 -11.12 1.96
CA ILE A 221 -17.85 -11.27 2.90
C ILE A 221 -19.02 -12.04 2.29
N LYS A 222 -19.15 -12.09 0.96
CA LYS A 222 -20.27 -12.78 0.28
C LYS A 222 -20.01 -14.26 0.01
N ASN A 223 -18.84 -14.78 0.35
CA ASN A 223 -18.48 -16.19 0.33
C ASN A 223 -18.33 -16.74 1.74
#